data_c24402245897a9828af528f3296bbd02
#
_entry.id   c24402245897a9828af528f3296bbd02
#
_cell.length_a   1.000
_cell.length_b   1.000
_cell.length_c   1.000
_cell.angle_alpha   90.00
_cell.angle_beta   90.00
_cell.angle_gamma   90.00
#
_symmetry.space_group_name_H-M   'P 1'
#
loop_
_entity.id
_entity.type
_entity.pdbx_description
1 polymer ?
#
loop_
_entity_poly.entity_id
_entity_poly.type
_entity_poly.pdbx_seq_one_letter_code
_entity_poly.pdbx_strand_id
1 'polypeptide(L)'
;MRTPPRILIVDDEPMNLDILQTRLSVHGYEILTATNGEEALAVATAQHPDLILLDIMMPKIDGIDVCRRLKADASLPFMPIILVTAKADSKDVVAGLEAGAEEYLTKPIDQAALVARVKSMLRIKALHGFLIQLSESTILRFRLMET
;
A
#
# COMPACT_ATOMS: atom_id res chain seq x y z
N MET A 1 -7.64 0.54 11.69
CA MET A 1 -7.25 1.51 10.63
C MET A 1 -7.45 2.92 11.15
N ARG A 2 -6.57 3.85 10.78
CA ARG A 2 -6.67 5.24 11.23
C ARG A 2 -7.86 5.97 10.60
N THR A 3 -8.33 7.01 11.28
CA THR A 3 -9.36 7.92 10.75
C THR A 3 -8.83 9.34 10.86
N PRO A 4 -8.50 10.01 9.72
CA PRO A 4 -8.59 9.51 8.36
C PRO A 4 -7.50 8.46 8.03
N PRO A 5 -7.72 7.63 7.00
CA PRO A 5 -6.67 6.71 6.54
C PRO A 5 -5.43 7.44 6.06
N ARG A 6 -4.27 6.83 6.28
CA ARG A 6 -2.97 7.38 5.89
C ARG A 6 -2.45 6.63 4.66
N ILE A 7 -2.14 7.37 3.61
CA ILE A 7 -1.66 6.83 2.34
C ILE A 7 -0.24 7.32 2.07
N LEU A 8 0.68 6.38 1.82
CA LEU A 8 2.03 6.69 1.37
C LEU A 8 2.08 6.66 -0.15
N ILE A 9 2.54 7.75 -0.76
CA ILE A 9 2.74 7.86 -2.21
C ILE A 9 4.23 7.90 -2.49
N VAL A 10 4.72 6.99 -3.33
CA VAL A 10 6.14 6.87 -3.67
C VAL A 10 6.33 7.06 -5.17
N ASP A 11 7.06 8.12 -5.55
CA ASP A 11 7.40 8.42 -6.94
C ASP A 11 8.65 9.30 -6.93
N ASP A 12 9.60 9.04 -7.83
CA ASP A 12 10.83 9.81 -7.91
C ASP A 12 10.65 11.18 -8.60
N GLU A 13 9.50 11.41 -9.22
CA GLU A 13 9.13 12.68 -9.86
C GLU A 13 8.31 13.55 -8.90
N PRO A 14 8.86 14.69 -8.40
CA PRO A 14 8.12 15.54 -7.46
C PRO A 14 6.79 16.06 -8.00
N MET A 15 6.69 16.30 -9.31
CA MET A 15 5.45 16.75 -9.92
C MET A 15 4.35 15.69 -9.83
N ASN A 16 4.70 14.42 -10.01
CA ASN A 16 3.75 13.32 -9.88
C ASN A 16 3.26 13.20 -8.42
N LEU A 17 4.16 13.37 -7.45
CA LEU A 17 3.78 13.38 -6.03
C LEU A 17 2.77 14.50 -5.74
N ASP A 18 3.02 15.71 -6.23
CA ASP A 18 2.12 16.84 -6.02
C ASP A 18 0.73 16.57 -6.63
N ILE A 19 0.68 16.04 -7.83
CA ILE A 19 -0.58 15.72 -8.52
C ILE A 19 -1.37 14.68 -7.71
N LEU A 20 -0.74 13.59 -7.34
CA LEU A 20 -1.40 12.50 -6.62
C LEU A 20 -1.82 12.94 -5.22
N GLN A 21 -0.96 13.69 -4.53
CA GLN A 21 -1.28 14.24 -3.21
C GLN A 21 -2.51 15.14 -3.27
N THR A 22 -2.56 16.05 -4.25
CA THR A 22 -3.71 16.94 -4.43
C THR A 22 -4.98 16.15 -4.70
N ARG A 23 -4.92 15.19 -5.60
CA ARG A 23 -6.08 14.37 -5.98
C ARG A 23 -6.64 13.55 -4.83
N LEU A 24 -5.78 13.00 -3.98
CA LEU A 24 -6.21 12.16 -2.87
C LEU A 24 -6.58 12.97 -1.63
N SER A 25 -5.94 14.12 -1.41
CA SER A 25 -6.25 14.98 -0.25
C SER A 25 -7.70 15.49 -0.26
N VAL A 26 -8.28 15.71 -1.44
CA VAL A 26 -9.69 16.16 -1.53
C VAL A 26 -10.67 15.11 -1.01
N HIS A 27 -10.26 13.85 -0.91
CA HIS A 27 -11.07 12.78 -0.33
C HIS A 27 -10.85 12.61 1.18
N GLY A 28 -10.09 13.50 1.80
CA GLY A 28 -9.88 13.52 3.25
C GLY A 28 -8.77 12.62 3.75
N TYR A 29 -8.00 11.98 2.89
CA TYR A 29 -6.90 11.11 3.31
C TYR A 29 -5.69 11.92 3.79
N GLU A 30 -5.01 11.40 4.81
CA GLU A 30 -3.70 11.90 5.23
C GLU A 30 -2.63 11.32 4.30
N ILE A 31 -1.77 12.18 3.73
CA ILE A 31 -0.80 11.77 2.71
C ILE A 31 0.61 11.87 3.27
N LEU A 32 1.37 10.78 3.09
CA LEU A 32 2.81 10.73 3.27
C LEU A 32 3.44 10.57 1.88
N THR A 33 4.63 11.12 1.69
CA THR A 33 5.34 11.02 0.42
C THR A 33 6.76 10.48 0.60
N ALA A 34 7.28 9.79 -0.43
CA ALA A 34 8.66 9.36 -0.51
C ALA A 34 9.12 9.47 -1.96
N THR A 35 10.38 9.81 -2.19
CA THR A 35 10.94 10.09 -3.51
C THR A 35 11.82 8.96 -4.05
N ASN A 36 12.10 7.95 -3.25
CA ASN A 36 12.91 6.79 -3.64
C ASN A 36 12.57 5.57 -2.79
N GLY A 37 13.13 4.41 -3.14
CA GLY A 37 12.83 3.16 -2.47
C GLY A 37 13.31 3.09 -1.03
N GLU A 38 14.49 3.64 -0.73
CA GLU A 38 15.02 3.66 0.65
C GLU A 38 14.14 4.51 1.57
N GLU A 39 13.74 5.68 1.08
CA GLU A 39 12.84 6.56 1.82
C GLU A 39 11.48 5.90 2.02
N ALA A 40 10.97 5.22 0.99
CA ALA A 40 9.70 4.47 1.08
C ALA A 40 9.75 3.40 2.16
N LEU A 41 10.83 2.63 2.21
CA LEU A 41 11.02 1.60 3.24
C LEU A 41 11.07 2.22 4.63
N ALA A 42 11.81 3.32 4.81
CA ALA A 42 11.92 4.01 6.09
C ALA A 42 10.57 4.55 6.56
N VAL A 43 9.83 5.24 5.68
CA VAL A 43 8.52 5.81 6.01
C VAL A 43 7.51 4.71 6.32
N ALA A 44 7.44 3.67 5.49
CA ALA A 44 6.50 2.58 5.70
C ALA A 44 6.75 1.84 7.02
N THR A 45 8.02 1.61 7.35
CA THR A 45 8.41 0.92 8.58
C THR A 45 8.10 1.76 9.82
N ALA A 46 8.31 3.08 9.75
CA ALA A 46 8.10 3.98 10.89
C ALA A 46 6.64 4.39 11.06
N GLN A 47 5.91 4.62 9.97
CA GLN A 47 4.59 5.24 10.01
C GLN A 47 3.42 4.26 9.80
N HIS A 48 3.68 3.05 9.31
CA HIS A 48 2.66 2.02 9.05
C HIS A 48 1.44 2.57 8.29
N PRO A 49 1.60 3.06 7.06
CA PRO A 49 0.46 3.59 6.30
C PRO A 49 -0.61 2.51 6.07
N ASP A 50 -1.83 2.95 5.82
CA ASP A 50 -2.95 2.06 5.56
C ASP A 50 -2.98 1.58 4.11
N LEU A 51 -2.26 2.28 3.23
CA LEU A 51 -2.13 1.96 1.81
C LEU A 51 -0.87 2.59 1.26
N ILE A 52 -0.22 1.92 0.31
CA ILE A 52 0.97 2.43 -0.39
C ILE A 52 0.70 2.46 -1.89
N LEU A 53 0.86 3.64 -2.51
CA LEU A 53 0.95 3.79 -3.96
C LEU A 53 2.42 3.85 -4.32
N LEU A 54 2.91 2.93 -5.12
CA LEU A 54 4.33 2.69 -5.28
C LEU A 54 4.70 2.60 -6.76
N ASP A 55 5.45 3.59 -7.25
CA ASP A 55 5.98 3.57 -8.60
C ASP A 55 7.01 2.44 -8.76
N ILE A 56 6.92 1.69 -9.86
CA ILE A 56 7.86 0.62 -10.16
C ILE A 56 9.21 1.19 -10.60
N MET A 57 9.19 2.17 -11.48
CA MET A 57 10.39 2.70 -12.15
C MET A 57 11.08 3.77 -11.29
N MET A 58 11.97 3.34 -10.43
CA MET A 58 12.80 4.22 -9.59
C MET A 58 14.25 3.77 -9.65
N PRO A 59 15.22 4.71 -9.53
CA PRO A 59 16.64 4.34 -9.52
C PRO A 59 17.00 3.57 -8.24
N LYS A 60 18.05 2.75 -8.30
CA LYS A 60 18.60 1.92 -7.22
C LYS A 60 17.64 0.79 -6.82
N ILE A 61 16.71 1.06 -5.90
CA ILE A 61 15.71 0.09 -5.47
C ILE A 61 14.41 0.42 -6.18
N ASP A 62 13.93 -0.47 -7.04
CA ASP A 62 12.66 -0.26 -7.75
C ASP A 62 11.45 -0.61 -6.87
N GLY A 63 10.25 -0.29 -7.38
CA GLY A 63 9.02 -0.51 -6.62
C GLY A 63 8.73 -1.98 -6.34
N ILE A 64 9.12 -2.88 -7.23
CA ILE A 64 8.93 -4.32 -7.02
C ILE A 64 9.80 -4.81 -5.87
N ASP A 65 11.05 -4.36 -5.78
CA ASP A 65 11.94 -4.70 -4.67
C ASP A 65 11.45 -4.13 -3.35
N VAL A 66 10.96 -2.88 -3.34
CA VAL A 66 10.35 -2.28 -2.14
C VAL A 66 9.17 -3.13 -1.67
N CYS A 67 8.28 -3.48 -2.59
CA CYS A 67 7.12 -4.33 -2.30
C CYS A 67 7.55 -5.67 -1.69
N ARG A 68 8.51 -6.33 -2.32
CA ARG A 68 9.01 -7.63 -1.83
C ARG A 68 9.56 -7.52 -0.42
N ARG A 69 10.37 -6.50 -0.13
CA ARG A 69 10.96 -6.29 1.19
C ARG A 69 9.91 -6.00 2.25
N LEU A 70 8.93 -5.16 1.94
CA LEU A 70 7.85 -4.85 2.89
C LEU A 70 6.99 -6.08 3.19
N LYS A 71 6.64 -6.85 2.16
CA LYS A 71 5.81 -8.05 2.31
C LYS A 71 6.54 -9.19 3.03
N ALA A 72 7.87 -9.24 2.96
CA ALA A 72 8.68 -10.25 3.65
C ALA A 72 8.89 -9.94 5.14
N ASP A 73 8.64 -8.72 5.58
CA ASP A 73 8.85 -8.31 6.96
C ASP A 73 7.64 -8.64 7.82
N ALA A 74 7.73 -9.75 8.57
CA ALA A 74 6.65 -10.23 9.42
C ALA A 74 6.34 -9.32 10.60
N SER A 75 7.23 -8.38 10.94
CA SER A 75 7.00 -7.42 12.02
C SER A 75 6.06 -6.28 11.63
N LEU A 76 5.82 -6.09 10.33
CA LEU A 76 4.96 -5.03 9.82
C LEU A 76 3.50 -5.47 9.76
N PRO A 77 2.56 -4.55 10.01
CA PRO A 77 1.15 -4.86 9.79
C PRO A 77 0.87 -5.02 8.30
N PHE A 78 -0.31 -5.56 7.96
CA PHE A 78 -0.74 -5.61 6.58
C PHE A 78 -0.90 -4.19 6.02
N MET A 79 -0.20 -3.92 4.93
CA MET A 79 -0.26 -2.66 4.20
C MET A 79 -0.49 -2.99 2.73
N PRO A 80 -1.72 -2.81 2.21
CA PRO A 80 -1.96 -3.07 0.79
C PRO A 80 -1.12 -2.15 -0.09
N ILE A 81 -0.58 -2.69 -1.17
CA ILE A 81 0.30 -1.99 -2.10
C ILE A 81 -0.32 -1.99 -3.48
N ILE A 82 -0.48 -0.80 -4.06
CA ILE A 82 -0.83 -0.61 -5.47
C ILE A 82 0.45 -0.19 -6.19
N LEU A 83 0.91 -1.03 -7.12
CA LEU A 83 2.05 -0.68 -7.97
C LEU A 83 1.58 0.20 -9.12
N VAL A 84 2.38 1.22 -9.44
CA VAL A 84 2.10 2.14 -10.55
C VAL A 84 3.18 1.95 -11.61
N THR A 85 2.79 1.67 -12.85
CA THR A 85 3.72 1.40 -13.94
C THR A 85 3.39 2.24 -15.16
N ALA A 86 4.41 2.67 -15.89
CA ALA A 86 4.25 3.43 -17.14
C ALA A 86 3.69 2.55 -18.27
N LYS A 87 3.88 1.24 -18.18
CA LYS A 87 3.36 0.28 -19.16
C LYS A 87 2.78 -0.92 -18.45
N ALA A 88 1.65 -1.42 -18.92
CA ALA A 88 1.12 -2.71 -18.51
C ALA A 88 1.95 -3.84 -19.17
N ASP A 89 3.27 -3.86 -18.95
CA ASP A 89 4.10 -4.97 -19.36
C ASP A 89 3.73 -6.17 -18.49
N SER A 90 3.33 -7.27 -19.14
CA SER A 90 2.91 -8.47 -18.44
C SER A 90 3.97 -9.01 -17.48
N LYS A 91 5.26 -8.83 -17.78
CA LYS A 91 6.37 -9.25 -16.92
C LYS A 91 6.40 -8.45 -15.62
N ASP A 92 6.25 -7.13 -15.70
CA ASP A 92 6.26 -6.26 -14.52
C ASP A 92 5.03 -6.48 -13.67
N VAL A 93 3.87 -6.70 -14.29
CA VAL A 93 2.63 -7.00 -13.55
C VAL A 93 2.77 -8.31 -12.80
N VAL A 94 3.23 -9.38 -13.48
CA VAL A 94 3.43 -10.69 -12.85
C VAL A 94 4.45 -10.59 -11.72
N ALA A 95 5.61 -9.97 -11.97
CA ALA A 95 6.65 -9.82 -10.94
C ALA A 95 6.13 -9.03 -9.73
N GLY A 96 5.35 -7.99 -9.94
CA GLY A 96 4.75 -7.20 -8.86
C GLY A 96 3.75 -7.98 -8.03
N LEU A 97 2.86 -8.72 -8.68
CA LEU A 97 1.87 -9.55 -7.98
C LEU A 97 2.56 -10.70 -7.23
N GLU A 98 3.57 -11.33 -7.81
CA GLU A 98 4.37 -12.36 -7.14
C GLU A 98 5.15 -11.80 -5.94
N ALA A 99 5.56 -10.52 -6.00
CA ALA A 99 6.20 -9.84 -4.88
C ALA A 99 5.23 -9.53 -3.73
N GLY A 100 3.93 -9.70 -3.95
CA GLY A 100 2.89 -9.54 -2.95
C GLY A 100 2.02 -8.29 -3.08
N ALA A 101 2.17 -7.53 -4.17
CA ALA A 101 1.29 -6.38 -4.41
C ALA A 101 -0.16 -6.84 -4.60
N GLU A 102 -1.10 -6.08 -4.08
CA GLU A 102 -2.52 -6.40 -4.16
C GLU A 102 -3.15 -5.94 -5.48
N GLU A 103 -2.57 -4.88 -6.09
CA GLU A 103 -3.16 -4.28 -7.29
C GLU A 103 -2.10 -3.50 -8.08
N TYR A 104 -2.41 -3.12 -9.30
CA TYR A 104 -1.58 -2.23 -10.10
C TYR A 104 -2.42 -1.20 -10.84
N LEU A 105 -1.79 -0.08 -11.21
CA LEU A 105 -2.35 0.97 -12.06
C LEU A 105 -1.34 1.34 -13.13
N THR A 106 -1.81 1.69 -14.31
CA THR A 106 -0.96 2.14 -15.41
C THR A 106 -0.99 3.65 -15.53
N LYS A 107 0.16 4.25 -15.91
CA LYS A 107 0.26 5.66 -16.26
C LYS A 107 -0.12 5.86 -17.73
N PRO A 108 -0.81 6.93 -18.08
CA PRO A 108 -1.29 8.00 -17.21
C PRO A 108 -2.44 7.51 -16.32
N ILE A 109 -2.42 7.91 -15.04
CA ILE A 109 -3.39 7.43 -14.07
C ILE A 109 -4.74 8.11 -14.31
N ASP A 110 -5.78 7.30 -14.56
CA ASP A 110 -7.15 7.77 -14.62
C ASP A 110 -7.65 8.10 -13.21
N GLN A 111 -8.23 9.29 -13.03
CA GLN A 111 -8.67 9.76 -11.71
C GLN A 111 -9.73 8.83 -11.10
N ALA A 112 -10.71 8.43 -11.89
CA ALA A 112 -11.78 7.55 -11.40
C ALA A 112 -11.25 6.18 -11.00
N ALA A 113 -10.32 5.62 -11.79
CA ALA A 113 -9.68 4.35 -11.47
C ALA A 113 -8.84 4.44 -10.19
N LEU A 114 -8.07 5.53 -10.02
CA LEU A 114 -7.28 5.76 -8.82
C LEU A 114 -8.16 5.77 -7.56
N VAL A 115 -9.22 6.56 -7.57
CA VAL A 115 -10.13 6.69 -6.42
C VAL A 115 -10.79 5.35 -6.11
N ALA A 116 -11.29 4.65 -7.13
CA ALA A 116 -11.94 3.35 -6.96
C ALA A 116 -10.99 2.29 -6.36
N ARG A 117 -9.74 2.24 -6.85
CA ARG A 117 -8.74 1.31 -6.35
C ARG A 117 -8.33 1.61 -4.92
N VAL A 118 -8.13 2.90 -4.60
CA VAL A 118 -7.80 3.33 -3.24
C VAL A 118 -8.90 2.91 -2.27
N LYS A 119 -10.15 3.21 -2.60
CA LYS A 119 -11.29 2.83 -1.76
C LYS A 119 -11.39 1.30 -1.58
N SER A 120 -11.18 0.55 -2.66
CA SER A 120 -11.20 -0.91 -2.62
C SER A 120 -10.12 -1.47 -1.71
N MET A 121 -8.90 -0.95 -1.82
CA MET A 121 -7.77 -1.41 -1.00
C MET A 121 -7.93 -1.04 0.47
N LEU A 122 -8.48 0.12 0.77
CA LEU A 122 -8.76 0.51 2.15
C LEU A 122 -9.85 -0.36 2.78
N ARG A 123 -10.84 -0.81 2.00
CA ARG A 123 -11.82 -1.81 2.47
C ARG A 123 -11.14 -3.13 2.80
N ILE A 124 -10.20 -3.58 1.97
CA ILE A 124 -9.44 -4.80 2.22
C ILE A 124 -8.60 -4.65 3.49
N LYS A 125 -7.97 -3.50 3.69
CA LYS A 125 -7.22 -3.22 4.92
C LYS A 125 -8.12 -3.31 6.16
N ALA A 126 -9.29 -2.70 6.13
CA ALA A 126 -10.25 -2.72 7.24
C ALA A 126 -10.76 -4.14 7.52
N LEU A 127 -11.09 -4.89 6.45
CA LEU A 127 -11.56 -6.27 6.57
C LEU A 127 -10.47 -7.18 7.15
N HIS A 128 -9.23 -6.99 6.75
CA HIS A 128 -8.09 -7.75 7.29
C HIS A 128 -7.97 -7.55 8.80
N GLY A 129 -8.04 -6.30 9.28
CA GLY A 129 -8.02 -5.99 10.71
C GLY A 129 -9.19 -6.62 11.47
N PHE A 130 -10.39 -6.60 10.90
CA PHE A 130 -11.57 -7.23 11.47
C PHE A 130 -11.41 -8.74 11.60
N LEU A 131 -10.87 -9.40 10.57
CA LEU A 131 -10.64 -10.85 10.60
C LEU A 131 -9.60 -11.24 11.65
N ILE A 132 -8.56 -10.44 11.86
CA ILE A 132 -7.58 -10.67 12.91
C ILE A 132 -8.25 -10.58 14.28
N GLN A 133 -9.08 -9.58 14.52
CA GLN A 133 -9.81 -9.43 15.79
C GLN A 133 -10.73 -10.61 16.07
N LEU A 134 -11.44 -11.11 15.05
CA LEU A 134 -12.28 -12.31 15.19
C LEU A 134 -11.44 -13.53 15.54
N SER A 135 -10.30 -13.72 14.91
CA SER A 135 -9.39 -14.83 15.17
C SER A 135 -8.89 -14.79 16.62
N GLU A 136 -8.45 -13.64 17.10
CA GLU A 136 -7.98 -13.43 18.47
C GLU A 136 -9.10 -13.72 19.48
N SER A 137 -10.30 -13.22 19.22
CA SER A 137 -11.46 -13.48 20.08
C SER A 137 -11.80 -14.97 20.15
N THR A 138 -11.72 -15.68 19.04
CA THR A 138 -11.96 -17.11 18.98
C THR A 138 -10.91 -17.88 19.79
N ILE A 139 -9.63 -17.55 19.66
CA ILE A 139 -8.55 -18.16 20.43
C ILE A 139 -8.76 -17.92 21.91
N LEU A 140 -9.11 -16.72 22.31
CA LEU A 140 -9.36 -16.38 23.71
C LEU A 140 -10.52 -17.20 24.29
N ARG A 141 -11.62 -17.35 23.56
CA ARG A 141 -12.75 -18.19 23.95
C ARG A 141 -12.33 -19.64 24.17
N PHE A 142 -11.53 -20.19 23.28
CA PHE A 142 -11.01 -21.54 23.41
C PHE A 142 -10.18 -21.70 24.70
N ARG A 143 -9.29 -20.77 24.97
CA ARG A 143 -8.46 -20.79 26.20
C ARG A 143 -9.31 -20.72 27.46
N LEU A 144 -10.36 -19.92 27.45
CA LEU A 144 -11.28 -19.83 28.60
C LEU A 144 -12.10 -21.10 28.82
N MET A 145 -12.43 -21.82 27.74
CA MET A 145 -13.16 -23.07 27.81
C MET A 145 -12.32 -24.24 28.34
N GLU A 146 -11.00 -24.17 28.19
CA GLU A 146 -10.08 -25.21 28.70
C GLU A 146 -9.80 -25.11 30.18
N THR A 147 -10.15 -24.01 30.82
CA THR A 147 -10.02 -23.81 32.25
C THR A 147 -11.31 -24.13 32.97
#